data_1b5abf1be0029910913cffabe8aec927
#
_entry.id   1b5abf1be0029910913cffabe8aec927
#
_cell.length_a   1.000
_cell.length_b   1.000
_cell.length_c   1.000
_cell.angle_alpha   90.00
_cell.angle_beta   90.00
_cell.angle_gamma   90.00
#
_symmetry.space_group_name_H-M   'P 1'
#
loop_
_entity.id
_entity.type
_entity.pdbx_description
1 polymer ?
#
loop_
_entity_poly.entity_id
_entity_poly.type
_entity_poly.pdbx_seq_one_letter_code
_entity_poly.pdbx_strand_id
1 'polypeptide(L)'
;MIKKLLLGFAVVVVAGAGIAIAQQSGIKRTPLQKLEFPAGYNTVTAIAEVPAGGAAGRHTHPGAETGYVLEGELELVIDGQPPMKIKAGESYQIPEGAIHDAKAGDKPFKVLGVYVVKAGEPLAKPAP
;
A
#
# COMPACT_ATOMS: atom_id res chain seq x y z
N MET A 1 19.29 31.72 -50.35
CA MET A 1 18.79 30.39 -49.85
C MET A 1 19.15 30.28 -48.41
N ILE A 2 18.19 30.50 -47.53
CA ILE A 2 18.39 30.39 -46.06
C ILE A 2 18.01 28.97 -45.67
N LYS A 3 19.01 28.17 -45.26
CA LYS A 3 18.79 26.82 -44.67
C LYS A 3 18.26 26.98 -43.24
N LYS A 4 16.98 26.65 -43.06
CA LYS A 4 16.41 26.57 -41.71
C LYS A 4 16.94 25.32 -41.02
N LEU A 5 17.77 25.51 -39.99
CA LEU A 5 18.23 24.48 -39.08
C LEU A 5 17.12 24.19 -38.08
N LEU A 6 16.48 23.04 -38.24
CA LEU A 6 15.49 22.55 -37.27
C LEU A 6 16.28 21.93 -36.10
N LEU A 7 16.34 22.62 -34.98
CA LEU A 7 16.83 22.07 -33.72
C LEU A 7 15.73 21.16 -33.15
N GLY A 8 15.92 19.86 -33.27
CA GLY A 8 15.07 18.89 -32.62
C GLY A 8 15.36 18.89 -31.12
N PHE A 9 14.41 19.34 -30.30
CA PHE A 9 14.44 19.15 -28.86
C PHE A 9 14.13 17.67 -28.57
N ALA A 10 15.13 16.90 -28.16
CA ALA A 10 14.92 15.57 -27.60
C ALA A 10 14.40 15.75 -26.16
N VAL A 11 13.11 15.49 -25.95
CA VAL A 11 12.54 15.39 -24.61
C VAL A 11 13.01 14.07 -24.02
N VAL A 12 14.00 14.15 -23.12
CA VAL A 12 14.39 12.99 -22.28
C VAL A 12 13.31 12.81 -21.24
N VAL A 13 12.39 11.87 -21.46
CA VAL A 13 11.49 11.43 -20.42
C VAL A 13 12.29 10.57 -19.45
N VAL A 14 12.70 11.16 -18.34
CA VAL A 14 13.22 10.40 -17.20
C VAL A 14 12.01 9.67 -16.63
N ALA A 15 11.85 8.39 -16.97
CA ALA A 15 10.94 7.50 -16.30
C ALA A 15 11.46 7.31 -14.87
N GLY A 16 10.98 8.13 -13.94
CA GLY A 16 11.20 7.90 -12.52
C GLY A 16 10.67 6.50 -12.20
N ALA A 17 11.52 5.66 -11.59
CA ALA A 17 11.09 4.37 -11.06
C ALA A 17 10.11 4.64 -9.90
N GLY A 18 8.85 4.87 -10.24
CA GLY A 18 7.77 5.03 -9.27
C GLY A 18 7.59 3.74 -8.47
N ILE A 19 7.21 3.86 -7.21
CA ILE A 19 6.84 2.72 -6.40
C ILE A 19 5.60 2.10 -7.04
N ALA A 20 5.75 0.92 -7.67
CA ALA A 20 4.62 0.18 -8.19
C ALA A 20 3.89 -0.47 -7.02
N ILE A 21 2.82 0.15 -6.55
CA ILE A 21 1.88 -0.45 -5.60
C ILE A 21 0.74 -1.05 -6.39
N ALA A 22 0.56 -2.37 -6.29
CA ALA A 22 -0.60 -3.03 -6.86
C ALA A 22 -1.86 -2.46 -6.20
N GLN A 23 -2.73 -1.82 -7.00
CA GLN A 23 -4.02 -1.32 -6.53
C GLN A 23 -5.00 -2.50 -6.46
N GLN A 24 -5.42 -2.85 -5.26
CA GLN A 24 -6.54 -3.75 -5.05
C GLN A 24 -7.85 -2.99 -5.23
N SER A 25 -8.87 -3.69 -5.74
CA SER A 25 -10.24 -3.20 -5.77
C SER A 25 -10.70 -2.94 -4.32
N GLY A 26 -11.22 -1.75 -4.03
CA GLY A 26 -11.77 -1.36 -2.73
C GLY A 26 -10.80 -0.69 -1.75
N ILE A 27 -9.50 -0.67 -2.03
CA ILE A 27 -8.51 0.06 -1.25
C ILE A 27 -7.66 0.94 -2.15
N LYS A 28 -7.48 2.19 -1.74
CA LYS A 28 -6.53 3.11 -2.38
C LYS A 28 -5.29 3.21 -1.53
N ARG A 29 -4.13 2.89 -2.10
CA ARG A 29 -2.83 3.12 -1.46
C ARG A 29 -2.10 4.26 -2.15
N THR A 30 -1.72 5.26 -1.38
CA THR A 30 -0.92 6.40 -1.83
C THR A 30 0.48 6.24 -1.25
N PRO A 31 1.49 5.89 -2.06
CA PRO A 31 2.86 5.77 -1.57
C PRO A 31 3.41 7.13 -1.15
N LEU A 32 4.12 7.17 -0.03
CA LEU A 32 4.76 8.36 0.50
C LEU A 32 6.28 8.27 0.36
N GLN A 33 6.88 7.20 0.86
CA GLN A 33 8.32 7.01 0.89
C GLN A 33 8.70 5.54 0.71
N LYS A 34 9.90 5.31 0.19
CA LYS A 34 10.51 3.99 0.06
C LYS A 34 12.00 4.08 0.40
N LEU A 35 12.48 3.15 1.21
CA LEU A 35 13.87 2.96 1.56
C LEU A 35 14.25 1.48 1.38
N GLU A 36 15.37 1.21 0.74
CA GLU A 36 15.92 -0.15 0.66
C GLU A 36 16.63 -0.50 1.97
N PHE A 37 15.89 -1.12 2.88
CA PHE A 37 16.37 -1.60 4.17
C PHE A 37 15.31 -2.50 4.83
N PRO A 38 15.73 -3.61 5.52
CA PRO A 38 17.09 -4.20 5.53
C PRO A 38 17.49 -4.78 4.17
N ALA A 39 18.73 -5.29 4.04
CA ALA A 39 19.23 -5.83 2.77
C ALA A 39 18.26 -6.86 2.17
N GLY A 40 17.90 -6.70 0.90
CA GLY A 40 16.92 -7.53 0.20
C GLY A 40 15.45 -7.16 0.44
N TYR A 41 15.18 -6.10 1.20
CA TYR A 41 13.84 -5.60 1.52
C TYR A 41 13.68 -4.13 1.17
N ASN A 42 12.44 -3.73 0.96
CA ASN A 42 12.03 -2.34 0.92
C ASN A 42 11.17 -2.01 2.14
N THR A 43 11.48 -0.93 2.83
CA THR A 43 10.56 -0.30 3.77
C THR A 43 9.76 0.75 3.02
N VAL A 44 8.46 0.55 2.93
CA VAL A 44 7.52 1.42 2.20
C VAL A 44 6.54 2.03 3.19
N THR A 45 6.38 3.35 3.12
CA THR A 45 5.34 4.07 3.86
C THR A 45 4.25 4.52 2.90
N ALA A 46 2.99 4.24 3.21
CA ALA A 46 1.85 4.59 2.39
C ALA A 46 0.63 4.97 3.22
N ILE A 47 -0.25 5.79 2.66
CA ILE A 47 -1.60 5.97 3.16
C ILE A 47 -2.51 4.96 2.47
N ALA A 48 -3.28 4.22 3.26
CA ALA A 48 -4.32 3.30 2.80
C ALA A 48 -5.69 3.84 3.19
N GLU A 49 -6.60 3.88 2.23
CA GLU A 49 -7.97 4.40 2.40
C GLU A 49 -8.97 3.38 1.86
N VAL A 50 -10.01 3.13 2.64
CA VAL A 50 -11.14 2.29 2.25
C VAL A 50 -12.44 3.07 2.46
N PRO A 51 -13.31 3.16 1.45
CA PRO A 51 -14.57 3.90 1.56
C PRO A 51 -15.55 3.22 2.50
N ALA A 52 -16.55 3.96 2.95
CA ALA A 52 -17.65 3.41 3.75
C ALA A 52 -18.27 2.18 3.08
N GLY A 53 -18.52 1.13 3.84
CA GLY A 53 -19.07 -0.13 3.36
C GLY A 53 -18.11 -0.97 2.50
N GLY A 54 -16.89 -0.51 2.27
CA GLY A 54 -15.87 -1.18 1.46
C GLY A 54 -14.97 -2.11 2.28
N ALA A 55 -14.10 -2.80 1.56
CA ALA A 55 -13.07 -3.67 2.12
C ALA A 55 -11.83 -3.65 1.23
N ALA A 56 -10.67 -3.89 1.82
CA ALA A 56 -9.43 -4.05 1.07
C ALA A 56 -9.46 -5.28 0.16
N GLY A 57 -10.19 -6.31 0.56
CA GLY A 57 -10.16 -7.64 -0.02
C GLY A 57 -9.05 -8.50 0.59
N ARG A 58 -9.28 -9.82 0.62
CA ARG A 58 -8.31 -10.78 1.17
C ARG A 58 -7.00 -10.73 0.39
N HIS A 59 -5.91 -10.57 1.08
CA HIS A 59 -4.58 -10.45 0.46
C HIS A 59 -3.45 -10.80 1.44
N THR A 60 -2.25 -10.86 0.91
CA THR A 60 -1.00 -11.06 1.66
C THR A 60 0.03 -10.01 1.28
N HIS A 61 1.02 -9.81 2.14
CA HIS A 61 2.24 -9.06 1.83
C HIS A 61 3.47 -9.97 1.92
N PRO A 62 4.49 -9.76 1.08
CA PRO A 62 5.75 -10.51 1.15
C PRO A 62 6.67 -9.96 2.25
N GLY A 63 6.13 -9.69 3.41
CA GLY A 63 6.82 -9.11 4.56
C GLY A 63 5.83 -8.63 5.61
N ALA A 64 6.31 -7.89 6.59
CA ALA A 64 5.49 -7.38 7.69
C ALA A 64 4.80 -6.06 7.33
N GLU A 65 3.59 -5.89 7.84
CA GLU A 65 2.87 -4.61 7.84
C GLU A 65 2.69 -4.12 9.28
N THR A 66 2.91 -2.83 9.50
CA THR A 66 2.46 -2.11 10.69
C THR A 66 1.53 -1.00 10.24
N GLY A 67 0.33 -0.95 10.80
CA GLY A 67 -0.65 0.10 10.52
C GLY A 67 -0.95 0.95 11.76
N TYR A 68 -1.15 2.24 11.55
CA TYR A 68 -1.66 3.18 12.53
C TYR A 68 -2.90 3.87 11.98
N VAL A 69 -4.03 3.73 12.65
CA VAL A 69 -5.31 4.29 12.18
C VAL A 69 -5.34 5.80 12.41
N LEU A 70 -5.42 6.55 11.32
CA LEU A 70 -5.49 8.01 11.33
C LEU A 70 -6.92 8.52 11.48
N GLU A 71 -7.86 7.87 10.81
CA GLU A 71 -9.26 8.26 10.77
C GLU A 71 -10.16 7.03 10.69
N GLY A 72 -11.32 7.10 11.34
CA GLY A 72 -12.32 6.05 11.31
C GLY A 72 -12.01 4.85 12.18
N GLU A 73 -12.63 3.72 11.85
CA GLU A 73 -12.47 2.42 12.49
C GLU A 73 -12.45 1.35 11.41
N LEU A 74 -11.58 0.37 11.53
CA LEU A 74 -11.57 -0.79 10.67
C LEU A 74 -11.80 -2.08 11.46
N GLU A 75 -12.42 -3.07 10.81
CA GLU A 75 -12.38 -4.46 11.26
C GLU A 75 -11.24 -5.16 10.53
N LEU A 76 -10.22 -5.57 11.28
CA LEU A 76 -9.11 -6.37 10.78
C LEU A 76 -9.44 -7.84 10.97
N VAL A 77 -9.41 -8.58 9.87
CA VAL A 77 -9.61 -10.03 9.85
C VAL A 77 -8.32 -10.68 9.39
N ILE A 78 -7.69 -11.46 10.25
CA ILE A 78 -6.51 -12.26 9.94
C ILE A 78 -6.91 -13.72 10.06
N ASP A 79 -6.59 -14.54 9.04
CA ASP A 79 -6.93 -15.97 9.07
C ASP A 79 -6.37 -16.64 10.33
N GLY A 80 -7.21 -17.43 10.99
CA GLY A 80 -6.85 -18.10 12.23
C GLY A 80 -6.96 -17.24 13.50
N GLN A 81 -7.39 -15.99 13.39
CA GLN A 81 -7.58 -15.08 14.53
C GLN A 81 -9.01 -14.54 14.59
N PRO A 82 -9.55 -14.22 15.78
CA PRO A 82 -10.80 -13.49 15.88
C PRO A 82 -10.70 -12.11 15.21
N PRO A 83 -11.78 -11.62 14.58
CA PRO A 83 -11.81 -10.26 14.05
C PRO A 83 -11.53 -9.22 15.14
N MET A 84 -10.81 -8.18 14.80
CA MET A 84 -10.43 -7.09 15.70
C MET A 84 -10.95 -5.75 15.16
N LYS A 85 -11.55 -4.95 16.02
CA LYS A 85 -11.89 -3.55 15.69
C LYS A 85 -10.77 -2.64 16.16
N ILE A 86 -10.26 -1.82 15.26
CA ILE A 86 -9.14 -0.92 15.49
C ILE A 86 -9.57 0.50 15.13
N LYS A 87 -9.50 1.39 16.11
CA LYS A 87 -9.97 2.78 16.01
C LYS A 87 -8.84 3.74 15.69
N ALA A 88 -9.20 4.95 15.28
CA ALA A 88 -8.25 6.06 15.16
C ALA A 88 -7.41 6.21 16.43
N GLY A 89 -6.09 6.33 16.28
CA GLY A 89 -5.12 6.37 17.38
C GLY A 89 -4.60 5.01 17.84
N GLU A 90 -5.12 3.91 17.29
CA GLU A 90 -4.67 2.55 17.59
C GLU A 90 -3.84 1.98 16.43
N SER A 91 -3.06 0.96 16.71
CA SER A 91 -2.19 0.31 15.74
C SER A 91 -2.37 -1.20 15.71
N TYR A 92 -1.88 -1.80 14.61
CA TYR A 92 -1.88 -3.25 14.41
C TYR A 92 -0.60 -3.68 13.69
N GLN A 93 -0.32 -4.97 13.75
CA GLN A 93 0.76 -5.59 12.98
C GLN A 93 0.26 -6.87 12.31
N ILE A 94 0.74 -7.10 11.10
CA ILE A 94 0.42 -8.28 10.29
C ILE A 94 1.74 -8.94 9.91
N PRO A 95 1.95 -10.22 10.26
CA PRO A 95 3.17 -10.95 9.93
C PRO A 95 3.23 -11.28 8.43
N GLU A 96 4.44 -11.54 7.95
CA GLU A 96 4.68 -11.96 6.56
C GLU A 96 3.76 -13.09 6.15
N GLY A 97 3.13 -12.93 4.97
CA GLY A 97 2.34 -13.98 4.33
C GLY A 97 0.99 -14.26 4.99
N ALA A 98 0.63 -13.61 6.08
CA ALA A 98 -0.67 -13.81 6.70
C ALA A 98 -1.78 -13.31 5.78
N ILE A 99 -2.77 -14.15 5.51
CA ILE A 99 -3.96 -13.76 4.74
C ILE A 99 -4.84 -12.90 5.63
N HIS A 100 -5.16 -11.69 5.16
CA HIS A 100 -5.94 -10.74 5.93
C HIS A 100 -6.80 -9.85 5.04
N ASP A 101 -7.78 -9.19 5.68
CA ASP A 101 -8.66 -8.19 5.09
C ASP A 101 -8.88 -7.06 6.10
N ALA A 102 -9.09 -5.85 5.61
CA ALA A 102 -9.47 -4.68 6.40
C ALA A 102 -10.78 -4.13 5.86
N LYS A 103 -11.81 -4.11 6.69
CA LYS A 103 -13.17 -3.74 6.31
C LYS A 103 -13.59 -2.43 6.98
N ALA A 104 -14.21 -1.55 6.20
CA ALA A 104 -14.88 -0.37 6.72
C ALA A 104 -16.33 -0.73 7.11
N GLY A 105 -16.83 -0.08 8.16
CA GLY A 105 -18.25 -0.09 8.48
C GLY A 105 -19.00 0.99 7.67
N ASP A 106 -19.90 1.70 8.32
CA ASP A 106 -20.69 2.80 7.72
C ASP A 106 -19.90 4.08 7.47
N LYS A 107 -18.66 4.14 7.92
CA LYS A 107 -17.72 5.24 7.70
C LYS A 107 -16.43 4.75 7.04
N PRO A 108 -15.75 5.61 6.23
CA PRO A 108 -14.45 5.27 5.69
C PRO A 108 -13.38 5.22 6.78
N PHE A 109 -12.27 4.55 6.50
CA PHE A 109 -11.09 4.63 7.34
C PHE A 109 -9.85 5.05 6.55
N LYS A 110 -8.88 5.58 7.26
CA LYS A 110 -7.57 5.95 6.75
C LYS A 110 -6.47 5.43 7.69
N VAL A 111 -5.46 4.78 7.12
CA VAL A 111 -4.34 4.17 7.84
C VAL A 111 -3.02 4.67 7.28
N LEU A 112 -2.08 4.99 8.17
CA LEU A 112 -0.66 5.06 7.80
C LEU A 112 -0.09 3.65 7.90
N GLY A 113 0.27 3.08 6.75
CA GLY A 113 0.89 1.75 6.67
C GLY A 113 2.40 1.85 6.49
N VAL A 114 3.15 1.03 7.22
CA VAL A 114 4.57 0.81 7.03
C VAL A 114 4.76 -0.67 6.70
N TYR A 115 5.34 -0.93 5.53
CA TYR A 115 5.54 -2.27 4.99
C TYR A 115 7.04 -2.53 4.88
N VAL A 116 7.50 -3.62 5.48
CA VAL A 116 8.86 -4.12 5.29
C VAL A 116 8.75 -5.39 4.45
N VAL A 117 8.94 -5.26 3.16
CA VAL A 117 8.59 -6.30 2.16
C VAL A 117 9.77 -6.65 1.28
N LYS A 118 9.82 -7.90 0.80
CA LYS A 118 10.89 -8.39 -0.09
C LYS A 118 10.97 -7.54 -1.35
N ALA A 119 12.18 -7.09 -1.68
CA ALA A 119 12.44 -6.33 -2.89
C ALA A 119 12.12 -7.18 -4.14
N GLY A 120 11.57 -6.53 -5.18
CA GLY A 120 11.21 -7.19 -6.44
C GLY A 120 9.89 -7.94 -6.43
N GLU A 121 9.20 -8.03 -5.29
CA GLU A 121 7.86 -8.61 -5.20
C GLU A 121 6.78 -7.51 -5.12
N PRO A 122 5.55 -7.78 -5.61
CA PRO A 122 4.43 -6.86 -5.44
C PRO A 122 4.15 -6.61 -3.96
N LEU A 123 3.79 -5.38 -3.59
CA LEU A 123 3.46 -5.03 -2.20
C LEU A 123 2.35 -5.92 -1.64
N ALA A 124 1.33 -6.21 -2.42
CA ALA A 124 0.20 -7.04 -2.04
C ALA A 124 -0.15 -8.04 -3.15
N LYS A 125 -0.59 -9.23 -2.75
CA LYS A 125 -1.12 -10.26 -3.65
C LYS A 125 -2.52 -10.65 -3.18
N PRO A 126 -3.53 -10.70 -4.07
CA PRO A 126 -4.84 -11.24 -3.73
C PRO A 126 -4.72 -12.67 -3.19
N ALA A 127 -5.57 -13.01 -2.22
CA ALA A 127 -5.66 -14.34 -1.63
C ALA A 127 -7.10 -14.89 -1.78
N PRO A 128 -7.27 -16.22 -1.81
CA PRO A 128 -8.59 -16.84 -1.90
C PRO A 128 -9.45 -16.60 -0.65
#